data_6ac357ad6e287be572468ad3dfed7d8c
#
_entry.id   6ac357ad6e287be572468ad3dfed7d8c
#
_cell.length_a   1.000
_cell.length_b   1.000
_cell.length_c   1.000
_cell.angle_alpha   90.00
_cell.angle_beta   90.00
_cell.angle_gamma   90.00
#
_symmetry.space_group_name_H-M   'P 1'
#
loop_
_entity.id
_entity.type
_entity.pdbx_description
1 polymer ?
#
loop_
_entity_poly.entity_id
_entity_poly.type
_entity_poly.pdbx_seq_one_letter_code
_entity_poly.pdbx_strand_id
1 'polypeptide(L)'
;YKRTLDFADTCRYYLNKYYLRLNPNGRHLMKRIADDNITPAEVQWLYDDLPTNFSIILDIRNESAVAALALHDWALYRYNNNVYTLLFKENSADKNLGEYCRMMQRSESNKNVAIVLLILLLLSIFPLYYFMYYRQRFRFQSYVESIRQINAILLSNGTPVEKQQMISAIATNKFPESL
;
A
#
# COMPACT_ATOMS: atom_id res chain seq x y z
N TYR A 1 -16.93 28.28 32.51
CA TYR A 1 -17.79 27.14 32.16
C TYR A 1 -19.21 27.56 31.75
N LYS A 2 -19.90 28.52 32.41
CA LYS A 2 -21.20 28.99 31.90
C LYS A 2 -21.11 29.56 30.51
N ARG A 3 -20.12 30.42 30.23
CA ARG A 3 -19.87 30.96 28.87
C ARG A 3 -19.60 29.86 27.84
N THR A 4 -18.91 28.78 28.22
CA THR A 4 -18.67 27.62 27.32
C THR A 4 -19.99 26.99 26.88
N LEU A 5 -20.93 26.81 27.83
CA LEU A 5 -22.28 26.29 27.51
C LEU A 5 -23.07 27.23 26.62
N ASP A 6 -22.98 28.55 26.85
CA ASP A 6 -23.66 29.55 26.02
C ASP A 6 -23.12 29.57 24.58
N PHE A 7 -21.79 29.44 24.42
CA PHE A 7 -21.19 29.30 23.08
C PHE A 7 -21.58 27.98 22.40
N ALA A 8 -21.59 26.88 23.17
CA ALA A 8 -22.04 25.59 22.63
C ALA A 8 -23.52 25.64 22.19
N ASP A 9 -24.38 26.35 22.91
CA ASP A 9 -25.78 26.56 22.49
C ASP A 9 -25.88 27.40 21.21
N THR A 10 -25.04 28.41 21.08
CA THR A 10 -24.94 29.22 19.87
C THR A 10 -24.48 28.36 18.68
N CYS A 11 -23.46 27.54 18.85
CA CYS A 11 -22.99 26.60 17.82
C CYS A 11 -24.09 25.60 17.40
N ARG A 12 -24.81 25.01 18.38
CA ARG A 12 -25.95 24.14 18.12
C ARG A 12 -27.04 24.81 17.31
N TYR A 13 -27.35 26.06 17.63
CA TYR A 13 -28.33 26.85 16.87
C TYR A 13 -27.94 26.98 15.40
N TYR A 14 -26.68 27.35 15.11
CA TYR A 14 -26.22 27.51 13.73
C TYR A 14 -26.13 26.18 12.98
N LEU A 15 -25.70 25.11 13.63
CA LEU A 15 -25.68 23.77 13.04
C LEU A 15 -27.09 23.28 12.70
N ASN A 16 -28.07 23.48 13.61
CA ASN A 16 -29.47 23.16 13.34
C ASN A 16 -30.04 23.98 12.19
N LYS A 17 -29.70 25.24 12.12
CA LYS A 17 -30.10 26.13 11.00
C LYS A 17 -29.49 25.66 9.67
N TYR A 18 -28.23 25.22 9.70
CA TYR A 18 -27.59 24.65 8.53
C TYR A 18 -28.26 23.35 8.10
N TYR A 19 -28.55 22.45 9.02
CA TYR A 19 -29.26 21.20 8.77
C TYR A 19 -30.63 21.44 8.12
N LEU A 20 -31.44 22.37 8.68
CA LEU A 20 -32.74 22.71 8.14
C LEU A 20 -32.68 23.37 6.77
N ARG A 21 -31.58 24.04 6.44
CA ARG A 21 -31.39 24.60 5.07
C ARG A 21 -31.21 23.48 4.05
N LEU A 22 -30.52 22.42 4.39
CA LEU A 22 -30.30 21.24 3.53
C LEU A 22 -31.52 20.32 3.53
N ASN A 23 -32.17 20.18 4.70
CA ASN A 23 -33.31 19.30 4.92
C ASN A 23 -34.51 20.11 5.50
N PRO A 24 -35.32 20.82 4.69
CA PRO A 24 -36.39 21.70 5.19
C PRO A 24 -37.43 20.97 6.06
N ASN A 25 -37.63 19.67 5.82
CA ASN A 25 -38.56 18.84 6.58
C ASN A 25 -37.85 17.97 7.65
N GLY A 26 -36.56 18.23 7.89
CA GLY A 26 -35.74 17.46 8.83
C GLY A 26 -36.22 17.62 10.27
N ARG A 27 -36.29 16.50 11.00
CA ARG A 27 -36.77 16.46 12.38
C ARG A 27 -35.64 16.24 13.41
N HIS A 28 -34.44 15.87 12.93
CA HIS A 28 -33.30 15.54 13.76
C HIS A 28 -32.50 16.80 14.08
N LEU A 29 -32.84 17.46 15.19
CA LEU A 29 -32.16 18.66 15.65
C LEU A 29 -31.31 18.36 16.88
N MET A 30 -30.09 18.91 16.89
CA MET A 30 -29.21 18.84 18.06
C MET A 30 -29.87 19.53 19.25
N LYS A 31 -29.98 18.80 20.36
CA LYS A 31 -30.53 19.31 21.62
C LYS A 31 -29.44 19.46 22.67
N ARG A 32 -29.63 20.37 23.61
CA ARG A 32 -28.73 20.53 24.75
C ARG A 32 -28.77 19.29 25.66
N ILE A 33 -29.97 18.75 25.83
CA ILE A 33 -30.26 17.48 26.53
C ILE A 33 -31.46 16.83 25.84
N ALA A 34 -31.48 15.51 25.72
CA ALA A 34 -32.62 14.75 25.25
C ALA A 34 -32.74 13.45 26.01
N ASP A 35 -33.85 12.74 25.82
CA ASP A 35 -34.09 11.45 26.46
C ASP A 35 -33.11 10.40 25.94
N ASP A 36 -32.60 9.56 26.85
CA ASP A 36 -31.61 8.50 26.55
C ASP A 36 -32.09 7.44 25.55
N ASN A 37 -33.40 7.36 25.31
CA ASN A 37 -34.02 6.37 24.40
C ASN A 37 -34.06 6.80 22.94
N ILE A 38 -33.63 8.01 22.61
CA ILE A 38 -33.68 8.54 21.25
C ILE A 38 -32.27 8.65 20.71
N THR A 39 -32.03 8.10 19.50
CA THR A 39 -30.75 8.27 18.82
C THR A 39 -30.42 9.75 18.65
N PRO A 40 -29.26 10.21 19.10
CA PRO A 40 -28.85 11.61 18.98
C PRO A 40 -28.88 12.08 17.51
N ALA A 41 -29.31 13.32 17.29
CA ALA A 41 -29.41 13.89 15.95
C ALA A 41 -28.09 13.85 15.19
N GLU A 42 -26.97 14.03 15.89
CA GLU A 42 -25.62 14.03 15.32
C GLU A 42 -25.22 12.66 14.74
N VAL A 43 -25.64 11.59 15.41
CA VAL A 43 -25.40 10.22 14.93
C VAL A 43 -26.25 9.95 13.68
N GLN A 44 -27.50 10.44 13.68
CA GLN A 44 -28.35 10.35 12.49
C GLN A 44 -27.76 11.16 11.33
N TRP A 45 -27.22 12.36 11.58
CA TRP A 45 -26.54 13.16 10.55
C TRP A 45 -25.32 12.47 9.96
N LEU A 46 -24.61 11.67 10.76
CA LEU A 46 -23.49 10.86 10.26
C LEU A 46 -23.97 9.75 9.32
N TYR A 47 -25.06 9.07 9.67
CA TYR A 47 -25.65 8.02 8.82
C TYR A 47 -26.29 8.57 7.54
N ASP A 48 -26.84 9.79 7.60
CA ASP A 48 -27.44 10.51 6.47
C ASP A 48 -26.36 11.19 5.59
N ASP A 49 -25.08 11.00 5.89
CA ASP A 49 -23.90 11.59 5.20
C ASP A 49 -24.02 13.11 5.03
N LEU A 50 -24.46 13.79 6.10
CA LEU A 50 -24.60 15.25 6.10
C LEU A 50 -23.22 15.90 5.86
N PRO A 51 -23.06 16.79 4.85
CA PRO A 51 -21.79 17.44 4.55
C PRO A 51 -21.43 18.47 5.64
N THR A 52 -20.93 17.99 6.78
CA THR A 52 -20.51 18.81 7.93
C THR A 52 -19.21 18.28 8.52
N ASN A 53 -18.55 19.14 9.30
CA ASN A 53 -17.33 18.72 10.02
C ASN A 53 -17.68 18.10 11.37
N PHE A 54 -17.73 16.78 11.45
CA PHE A 54 -18.02 16.03 12.65
C PHE A 54 -17.00 16.24 13.79
N SER A 55 -15.77 16.64 13.49
CA SER A 55 -14.80 17.00 14.53
C SER A 55 -15.26 18.20 15.35
N ILE A 56 -15.85 19.20 14.70
CA ILE A 56 -16.42 20.38 15.42
C ILE A 56 -17.59 19.96 16.30
N ILE A 57 -18.46 19.07 15.83
CA ILE A 57 -19.59 18.55 16.61
C ILE A 57 -19.09 17.78 17.84
N LEU A 58 -18.06 16.96 17.66
CA LEU A 58 -17.39 16.24 18.76
C LEU A 58 -16.82 17.22 19.80
N ASP A 59 -16.13 18.28 19.35
CA ASP A 59 -15.58 19.29 20.25
C ASP A 59 -16.67 20.01 21.05
N ILE A 60 -17.78 20.39 20.38
CA ILE A 60 -18.94 21.02 21.07
C ILE A 60 -19.50 20.12 22.15
N ARG A 61 -19.61 18.80 21.88
CA ARG A 61 -20.12 17.83 22.87
C ARG A 61 -19.15 17.59 24.01
N ASN A 62 -17.85 17.45 23.70
CA ASN A 62 -16.81 17.29 24.71
C ASN A 62 -16.72 18.52 25.63
N GLU A 63 -16.63 19.72 25.10
CA GLU A 63 -16.55 20.95 25.86
C GLU A 63 -17.83 21.21 26.70
N SER A 64 -18.98 20.83 26.15
CA SER A 64 -20.24 20.87 26.90
C SER A 64 -20.24 19.90 28.07
N ALA A 65 -19.69 18.68 27.89
CA ALA A 65 -19.57 17.69 28.96
C ALA A 65 -18.62 18.18 30.06
N VAL A 66 -17.43 18.67 29.68
CA VAL A 66 -16.44 19.21 30.64
C VAL A 66 -17.01 20.40 31.43
N ALA A 67 -17.68 21.32 30.73
CA ALA A 67 -18.31 22.49 31.39
C ALA A 67 -19.44 22.09 32.32
N ALA A 68 -20.28 21.12 31.98
CA ALA A 68 -21.34 20.59 32.82
C ALA A 68 -20.77 19.88 34.04
N LEU A 69 -19.71 19.09 33.89
CA LEU A 69 -19.02 18.43 35.01
C LEU A 69 -18.49 19.45 36.01
N ALA A 70 -17.83 20.51 35.53
CA ALA A 70 -17.30 21.59 36.35
C ALA A 70 -18.39 22.39 37.07
N LEU A 71 -19.62 22.42 36.55
CA LEU A 71 -20.78 23.04 37.14
C LEU A 71 -21.63 22.08 37.99
N HIS A 72 -21.20 20.82 38.14
CA HIS A 72 -21.91 19.74 38.85
C HIS A 72 -23.30 19.43 38.27
N ASP A 73 -23.52 19.72 36.97
CA ASP A 73 -24.73 19.33 36.26
C ASP A 73 -24.55 17.92 35.64
N TRP A 74 -24.84 16.93 36.46
CA TRP A 74 -24.63 15.52 36.15
C TRP A 74 -25.50 15.01 34.96
N ALA A 75 -26.71 15.54 34.85
CA ALA A 75 -27.61 15.13 33.74
C ALA A 75 -27.08 15.63 32.39
N LEU A 76 -26.67 16.88 32.34
CA LEU A 76 -26.10 17.50 31.15
C LEU A 76 -24.73 16.86 30.80
N TYR A 77 -23.89 16.57 31.79
CA TYR A 77 -22.64 15.87 31.60
C TYR A 77 -22.87 14.50 31.00
N ARG A 78 -23.70 13.65 31.63
CA ARG A 78 -23.95 12.29 31.16
C ARG A 78 -24.46 12.27 29.70
N TYR A 79 -25.42 13.12 29.40
CA TYR A 79 -25.96 13.21 28.04
C TYR A 79 -24.90 13.60 27.00
N ASN A 80 -24.17 14.70 27.23
CA ASN A 80 -23.16 15.15 26.26
C ASN A 80 -22.00 14.17 26.12
N ASN A 81 -21.54 13.56 27.19
CA ASN A 81 -20.49 12.55 27.18
C ASN A 81 -20.94 11.27 26.46
N ASN A 82 -22.21 10.85 26.61
CA ASN A 82 -22.77 9.70 25.90
C ASN A 82 -22.83 9.98 24.39
N VAL A 83 -23.35 11.14 23.97
CA VAL A 83 -23.40 11.54 22.57
C VAL A 83 -22.01 11.64 21.96
N TYR A 84 -21.06 12.25 22.70
CA TYR A 84 -19.65 12.32 22.27
C TYR A 84 -19.07 10.93 22.04
N THR A 85 -19.25 10.02 22.99
CA THR A 85 -18.70 8.67 22.92
C THR A 85 -19.28 7.87 21.76
N LEU A 86 -20.60 7.93 21.56
CA LEU A 86 -21.27 7.28 20.44
C LEU A 86 -20.78 7.82 19.09
N LEU A 87 -20.80 9.13 18.93
CA LEU A 87 -20.38 9.77 17.68
C LEU A 87 -18.89 9.54 17.40
N PHE A 88 -18.03 9.58 18.43
CA PHE A 88 -16.61 9.30 18.29
C PHE A 88 -16.37 7.87 17.82
N LYS A 89 -17.08 6.89 18.39
CA LYS A 89 -16.99 5.48 18.04
C LYS A 89 -17.39 5.25 16.58
N GLU A 90 -18.55 5.76 16.16
CA GLU A 90 -19.06 5.60 14.80
C GLU A 90 -18.15 6.29 13.76
N ASN A 91 -17.76 7.54 14.01
CA ASN A 91 -16.86 8.28 13.13
C ASN A 91 -15.45 7.65 13.04
N SER A 92 -14.95 7.06 14.13
CA SER A 92 -13.65 6.38 14.15
C SER A 92 -13.71 5.01 13.46
N ALA A 93 -14.82 4.27 13.59
CA ALA A 93 -15.01 3.00 12.94
C ALA A 93 -15.01 3.16 11.42
N ASP A 94 -15.70 4.19 10.90
CA ASP A 94 -15.75 4.48 9.46
C ASP A 94 -14.36 4.86 8.91
N LYS A 95 -13.63 5.72 9.60
CA LYS A 95 -12.24 6.08 9.22
C LYS A 95 -11.31 4.88 9.22
N ASN A 96 -11.36 4.05 10.27
CA ASN A 96 -10.53 2.86 10.37
C ASN A 96 -10.85 1.87 9.24
N LEU A 97 -12.13 1.67 8.91
CA LEU A 97 -12.53 0.80 7.80
C LEU A 97 -11.97 1.32 6.47
N GLY A 98 -12.06 2.63 6.21
CA GLY A 98 -11.48 3.27 5.03
C GLY A 98 -9.96 3.09 4.92
N GLU A 99 -9.22 3.20 6.02
CA GLU A 99 -7.78 2.95 6.06
C GLU A 99 -7.45 1.47 5.83
N TYR A 100 -8.20 0.54 6.43
CA TYR A 100 -8.03 -0.89 6.19
C TYR A 100 -8.27 -1.25 4.72
N CYS A 101 -9.32 -0.73 4.10
CA CYS A 101 -9.59 -0.95 2.68
C CYS A 101 -8.44 -0.42 1.80
N ARG A 102 -7.91 0.76 2.08
CA ARG A 102 -6.75 1.32 1.36
C ARG A 102 -5.49 0.48 1.56
N MET A 103 -5.23 0.00 2.78
CA MET A 103 -4.08 -0.88 3.06
C MET A 103 -4.22 -2.22 2.32
N MET A 104 -5.39 -2.83 2.30
CA MET A 104 -5.65 -4.07 1.56
C MET A 104 -5.43 -3.87 0.06
N GLN A 105 -5.98 -2.83 -0.54
CA GLN A 105 -5.82 -2.51 -1.95
C GLN A 105 -4.36 -2.26 -2.31
N ARG A 106 -3.60 -1.56 -1.46
CA ARG A 106 -2.16 -1.34 -1.65
C ARG A 106 -1.36 -2.63 -1.54
N SER A 107 -1.74 -3.54 -0.63
CA SER A 107 -1.11 -4.86 -0.47
C SER A 107 -1.34 -5.75 -1.70
N GLU A 108 -2.54 -5.77 -2.27
CA GLU A 108 -2.84 -6.52 -3.50
C GLU A 108 -2.06 -5.97 -4.69
N SER A 109 -2.00 -4.64 -4.84
CA SER A 109 -1.20 -4.01 -5.90
C SER A 109 0.28 -4.38 -5.79
N ASN A 110 0.85 -4.38 -4.59
CA ASN A 110 2.24 -4.78 -4.35
C ASN A 110 2.51 -6.25 -4.69
N LYS A 111 1.57 -7.17 -4.42
CA LYS A 111 1.67 -8.58 -4.81
C LYS A 111 1.72 -8.73 -6.33
N ASN A 112 0.86 -8.04 -7.05
CA ASN A 112 0.84 -8.07 -8.52
C ASN A 112 2.14 -7.54 -9.11
N VAL A 113 2.69 -6.45 -8.59
CA VAL A 113 3.99 -5.92 -8.99
C VAL A 113 5.11 -6.92 -8.72
N ALA A 114 5.12 -7.58 -7.57
CA ALA A 114 6.11 -8.59 -7.23
C ALA A 114 6.05 -9.81 -8.17
N ILE A 115 4.86 -10.27 -8.55
CA ILE A 115 4.67 -11.35 -9.52
C ILE A 115 5.20 -10.96 -10.89
N VAL A 116 4.90 -9.76 -11.38
CA VAL A 116 5.41 -9.26 -12.67
C VAL A 116 6.93 -9.18 -12.67
N LEU A 117 7.55 -8.66 -11.60
CA LEU A 117 9.00 -8.60 -11.47
C LEU A 117 9.63 -9.99 -11.45
N LEU A 118 9.01 -10.96 -10.78
CA LEU A 118 9.47 -12.34 -10.74
C LEU A 118 9.43 -13.00 -12.13
N ILE A 119 8.36 -12.76 -12.90
CA ILE A 119 8.24 -13.25 -14.28
C ILE A 119 9.32 -12.62 -15.16
N LEU A 120 9.56 -11.31 -15.07
CA LEU A 120 10.60 -10.62 -15.82
C LEU A 120 12.00 -11.15 -15.50
N LEU A 121 12.27 -11.45 -14.23
CA LEU A 121 13.52 -12.03 -13.76
C LEU A 121 13.73 -13.43 -14.37
N LEU A 122 12.72 -14.28 -14.33
CA LEU A 122 12.77 -15.60 -14.96
C LEU A 122 13.01 -15.49 -16.48
N LEU A 123 12.29 -14.61 -17.17
CA LEU A 123 12.47 -14.37 -18.59
C LEU A 123 13.88 -13.88 -18.96
N SER A 124 14.56 -13.18 -18.07
CA SER A 124 15.94 -12.72 -18.28
C SER A 124 16.99 -13.82 -18.03
N ILE A 125 16.75 -14.73 -17.08
CA ILE A 125 17.67 -15.83 -16.76
C ILE A 125 17.71 -16.87 -17.89
N PHE A 126 16.58 -17.19 -18.51
CA PHE A 126 16.51 -18.18 -19.60
C PHE A 126 17.44 -17.88 -20.78
N PRO A 127 17.42 -16.68 -21.40
CA PRO A 127 18.31 -16.36 -22.51
C PRO A 127 19.77 -16.31 -22.08
N LEU A 128 20.09 -15.87 -20.85
CA LEU A 128 21.46 -15.87 -20.33
C LEU A 128 22.00 -17.30 -20.21
N TYR A 129 21.20 -18.20 -19.62
CA TYR A 129 21.56 -19.63 -19.51
C TYR A 129 21.74 -20.26 -20.89
N TYR A 130 20.82 -20.02 -21.83
CA TYR A 130 20.90 -20.51 -23.19
C TYR A 130 22.15 -19.99 -23.92
N PHE A 131 22.47 -18.72 -23.79
CA PHE A 131 23.66 -18.11 -24.38
C PHE A 131 24.96 -18.70 -23.80
N MET A 132 25.05 -18.86 -22.47
CA MET A 132 26.19 -19.50 -21.84
C MET A 132 26.37 -20.95 -22.30
N TYR A 133 25.27 -21.72 -22.32
CA TYR A 133 25.30 -23.12 -22.77
C TYR A 133 25.73 -23.24 -24.22
N TYR A 134 25.20 -22.41 -25.12
CA TYR A 134 25.54 -22.38 -26.54
C TYR A 134 26.99 -21.99 -26.75
N ARG A 135 27.49 -20.97 -26.06
CA ARG A 135 28.89 -20.54 -26.09
C ARG A 135 29.85 -21.63 -25.60
N GLN A 136 29.48 -22.35 -24.56
CA GLN A 136 30.28 -23.45 -24.03
C GLN A 136 30.31 -24.63 -24.98
N ARG A 137 29.19 -25.00 -25.62
CA ARG A 137 29.09 -26.04 -26.61
C ARG A 137 29.91 -25.71 -27.87
N PHE A 138 29.89 -24.47 -28.32
CA PHE A 138 30.66 -24.01 -29.47
C PHE A 138 32.18 -24.09 -29.17
N ARG A 139 32.63 -23.69 -28.01
CA ARG A 139 34.03 -23.87 -27.59
C ARG A 139 34.41 -25.31 -27.54
N PHE A 140 33.60 -26.19 -26.99
CA PHE A 140 33.87 -27.63 -26.94
C PHE A 140 33.99 -28.25 -28.29
N GLN A 141 33.12 -27.93 -29.24
CA GLN A 141 33.21 -28.38 -30.62
C GLN A 141 34.52 -27.92 -31.31
N SER A 142 34.92 -26.67 -31.07
CA SER A 142 36.18 -26.14 -31.59
C SER A 142 37.40 -26.89 -31.00
N TYR A 143 37.39 -27.26 -29.73
CA TYR A 143 38.46 -28.11 -29.16
C TYR A 143 38.48 -29.52 -29.73
N VAL A 144 37.34 -30.17 -29.89
CA VAL A 144 37.25 -31.51 -30.47
C VAL A 144 37.77 -31.51 -31.91
N GLU A 145 37.43 -30.53 -32.72
CA GLU A 145 37.92 -30.38 -34.09
C GLU A 145 39.44 -30.16 -34.13
N SER A 146 39.99 -29.36 -33.21
CA SER A 146 41.45 -29.16 -33.09
C SER A 146 42.18 -30.44 -32.73
N ILE A 147 41.67 -31.25 -31.79
CA ILE A 147 42.22 -32.55 -31.45
C ILE A 147 42.17 -33.51 -32.63
N ARG A 148 41.07 -33.52 -33.42
CA ARG A 148 40.93 -34.33 -34.59
C ARG A 148 41.97 -33.97 -35.65
N GLN A 149 42.21 -32.66 -35.88
CA GLN A 149 43.23 -32.19 -36.82
C GLN A 149 44.64 -32.56 -36.39
N ILE A 150 44.96 -32.44 -35.08
CA ILE A 150 46.23 -32.81 -34.51
C ILE A 150 46.46 -34.34 -34.69
N ASN A 151 45.46 -35.16 -34.39
CA ASN A 151 45.57 -36.62 -34.61
C ASN A 151 45.76 -36.98 -36.06
N ALA A 152 45.08 -36.29 -37.03
CA ALA A 152 45.28 -36.51 -38.45
C ALA A 152 46.72 -36.19 -38.91
N ILE A 153 47.33 -35.12 -38.36
CA ILE A 153 48.68 -34.70 -38.64
C ILE A 153 49.67 -35.75 -38.08
N LEU A 154 49.44 -36.24 -36.87
CA LEU A 154 50.28 -37.29 -36.25
C LEU A 154 50.30 -38.58 -37.06
N LEU A 155 49.18 -38.99 -37.64
CA LEU A 155 49.03 -40.20 -38.47
C LEU A 155 49.50 -40.02 -39.89
N SER A 156 49.77 -38.79 -40.36
CA SER A 156 50.28 -38.53 -41.72
C SER A 156 51.77 -38.96 -41.84
N ASN A 157 52.20 -39.27 -43.06
CA ASN A 157 53.57 -39.75 -43.36
C ASN A 157 54.63 -38.63 -43.52
N GLY A 158 54.44 -37.44 -42.86
CA GLY A 158 55.37 -36.31 -42.88
C GLY A 158 56.60 -36.49 -41.98
N THR A 159 57.63 -35.66 -42.21
CA THR A 159 58.79 -35.60 -41.33
C THR A 159 58.48 -35.08 -39.94
N PRO A 160 59.21 -35.47 -38.88
CA PRO A 160 58.91 -35.02 -37.50
C PRO A 160 58.90 -33.47 -37.34
N VAL A 161 59.74 -32.77 -38.07
CA VAL A 161 59.85 -31.31 -38.00
C VAL A 161 58.63 -30.62 -38.67
N GLU A 162 58.16 -31.11 -39.82
CA GLU A 162 56.94 -30.58 -40.49
C GLU A 162 55.70 -30.79 -39.62
N LYS A 163 55.55 -31.97 -38.99
CA LYS A 163 54.46 -32.25 -38.07
C LYS A 163 54.43 -31.29 -36.90
N GLN A 164 55.59 -31.01 -36.30
CA GLN A 164 55.69 -30.07 -35.16
C GLN A 164 55.33 -28.64 -35.56
N GLN A 165 55.71 -28.20 -36.77
CA GLN A 165 55.30 -26.87 -37.28
C GLN A 165 53.79 -26.76 -37.52
N MET A 166 53.16 -27.78 -38.08
CA MET A 166 51.70 -27.79 -38.31
C MET A 166 50.94 -27.83 -37.00
N ILE A 167 51.38 -28.59 -35.99
CA ILE A 167 50.72 -28.63 -34.68
C ILE A 167 50.86 -27.28 -33.95
N SER A 168 52.06 -26.67 -34.00
CA SER A 168 52.26 -25.35 -33.40
C SER A 168 51.39 -24.25 -34.04
N ALA A 169 51.24 -24.29 -35.39
CA ALA A 169 50.34 -23.36 -36.10
C ALA A 169 48.87 -23.52 -35.68
N ILE A 170 48.37 -24.74 -35.45
CA ILE A 170 47.00 -24.96 -34.99
C ILE A 170 46.85 -24.49 -33.53
N ALA A 171 47.84 -24.76 -32.71
CA ALA A 171 47.83 -24.32 -31.31
C ALA A 171 47.81 -22.79 -31.18
N THR A 172 48.67 -22.09 -31.94
CA THR A 172 48.75 -20.63 -31.91
C THR A 172 47.52 -19.95 -32.48
N ASN A 173 46.89 -20.53 -33.54
CA ASN A 173 45.76 -19.90 -34.25
C ASN A 173 44.41 -20.13 -33.52
N LYS A 174 44.25 -21.24 -32.77
CA LYS A 174 42.99 -21.58 -32.07
C LYS A 174 43.00 -21.41 -30.55
N PHE A 175 44.16 -21.28 -29.94
CA PHE A 175 44.32 -20.99 -28.52
C PHE A 175 45.12 -19.71 -28.35
N PRO A 176 44.57 -18.52 -28.73
CA PRO A 176 45.20 -17.28 -28.35
C PRO A 176 45.27 -17.24 -26.84
N GLU A 177 46.45 -17.05 -26.28
CA GLU A 177 46.64 -16.89 -24.85
C GLU A 177 45.61 -15.89 -24.32
N SER A 178 44.69 -16.38 -23.53
CA SER A 178 43.77 -15.50 -22.80
C SER A 178 44.54 -14.80 -21.71
N LEU A 179 44.88 -13.56 -21.93
CA LEU A 179 45.13 -12.59 -20.89
C LEU A 179 43.86 -12.35 -20.09
#